data_191fc6f56efb4891edc710bb1d818c88
#
_entry.id   191fc6f56efb4891edc710bb1d818c88
#
_cell.length_a   1.000
_cell.length_b   1.000
_cell.length_c   1.000
_cell.angle_alpha   90.00
_cell.angle_beta   90.00
_cell.angle_gamma   90.00
#
_symmetry.space_group_name_H-M   'P 1'
#
loop_
_entity.id
_entity.type
_entity.pdbx_description
1 polymer ?
#
loop_
_entity_poly.entity_id
_entity_poly.type
_entity_poly.pdbx_seq_one_letter_code
_entity_poly.pdbx_strand_id
1 'polypeptide(L)'
;MDRLIISLRESPYASDLGLIQKNANRLLRVINQILDFRKVEGKQEKLAVREIDLVPFVGEIKSYFDSMASVRAIAYTFTSSIKQCTLWIDPDLLEKVFVNLLSNAFKFTPEGGSVRIELTEEEDRVFIQVIDTGSGIQPGNLPHLFDRFYTEDRSMGTGIGLHLVKEYIHMHGGEIRVESEPGQRTTFTVCLRKGKAHFEDSDLMETSVSHQAYEASRLDDSETHKMLSKTYPYTILITEDDDEVRCFLERELSPHFKTRTAANGKDALRVLEEEEISLVVSDVMMPEMNGFCLLYTSDAADDLIGVD
;
A
#
# COMPACT_ATOMS: atom_id res chain seq x y z
N MET A 1 17.33 5.36 12.57
CA MET A 1 16.34 5.57 13.65
C MET A 1 16.25 4.35 14.56
N ASP A 2 16.17 3.12 14.02
CA ASP A 2 16.09 1.86 14.80
C ASP A 2 17.23 1.65 15.81
N ARG A 3 18.46 2.01 15.45
CA ARG A 3 19.62 1.94 16.40
C ARG A 3 19.51 2.88 17.60
N LEU A 4 18.88 4.04 17.44
CA LEU A 4 18.66 5.01 18.52
C LEU A 4 17.56 4.53 19.48
N ILE A 5 16.52 3.88 18.97
CA ILE A 5 15.41 3.35 19.77
C ILE A 5 15.89 2.17 20.64
N ILE A 6 16.77 1.31 20.11
CA ILE A 6 17.34 0.19 20.87
C ILE A 6 18.17 0.71 22.05
N SER A 7 18.90 1.83 21.89
CA SER A 7 19.73 2.43 22.95
C SER A 7 18.93 3.23 23.99
N LEU A 8 17.67 3.57 23.70
CA LEU A 8 16.80 4.41 24.54
C LEU A 8 15.63 3.65 25.17
N ARG A 9 15.62 2.31 25.12
CA ARG A 9 14.52 1.47 25.66
C ARG A 9 14.18 1.73 27.13
N GLU A 10 15.13 2.24 27.92
CA GLU A 10 14.93 2.60 29.34
C GLU A 10 14.68 4.11 29.54
N SER A 11 14.56 4.88 28.48
CA SER A 11 14.30 6.32 28.55
C SER A 11 12.80 6.60 28.73
N PRO A 12 12.41 7.62 29.53
CA PRO A 12 11.01 8.07 29.60
C PRO A 12 10.42 8.50 28.26
N TYR A 13 11.25 8.70 27.24
CA TYR A 13 10.85 9.07 25.87
C TYR A 13 10.74 7.86 24.91
N ALA A 14 10.97 6.63 25.37
CA ALA A 14 10.95 5.44 24.51
C ALA A 14 9.57 5.23 23.84
N SER A 15 8.47 5.49 24.57
CA SER A 15 7.11 5.40 24.03
C SER A 15 6.84 6.45 22.95
N ASP A 16 7.35 7.68 23.14
CA ASP A 16 7.14 8.78 22.20
C ASP A 16 7.97 8.56 20.92
N LEU A 17 9.20 8.04 21.05
CA LEU A 17 10.03 7.65 19.90
C LEU A 17 9.42 6.48 19.11
N GLY A 18 8.86 5.49 19.79
CA GLY A 18 8.12 4.40 19.14
C GLY A 18 6.90 4.90 18.36
N LEU A 19 6.17 5.86 18.92
CA LEU A 19 5.03 6.49 18.26
C LEU A 19 5.46 7.32 17.03
N ILE A 20 6.54 8.09 17.14
CA ILE A 20 7.09 8.85 16.00
C ILE A 20 7.51 7.90 14.88
N GLN A 21 8.22 6.81 15.21
CA GLN A 21 8.62 5.81 14.22
C GLN A 21 7.41 5.18 13.52
N LYS A 22 6.38 4.81 14.28
CA LYS A 22 5.15 4.23 13.73
C LYS A 22 4.44 5.18 12.76
N ASN A 23 4.33 6.45 13.13
CA ASN A 23 3.73 7.47 12.28
C ASN A 23 4.57 7.74 11.03
N ALA A 24 5.89 7.80 11.15
CA ALA A 24 6.79 7.93 10.01
C ALA A 24 6.66 6.74 9.04
N ASN A 25 6.59 5.52 9.55
CA ASN A 25 6.39 4.32 8.73
C ASN A 25 5.00 4.31 8.05
N ARG A 26 3.96 4.80 8.74
CA ARG A 26 2.62 4.96 8.14
C ARG A 26 2.65 5.97 7.00
N LEU A 27 3.29 7.14 7.20
CA LEU A 27 3.46 8.15 6.15
C LEU A 27 4.23 7.62 4.95
N LEU A 28 5.35 6.93 5.16
CA LEU A 28 6.12 6.29 4.08
C LEU A 28 5.27 5.29 3.28
N ARG A 29 4.42 4.52 3.96
CA ARG A 29 3.51 3.59 3.29
C ARG A 29 2.50 4.32 2.41
N VAL A 30 1.89 5.40 2.92
CA VAL A 30 0.94 6.22 2.16
C VAL A 30 1.63 6.85 0.96
N ILE A 31 2.80 7.45 1.14
CA ILE A 31 3.59 8.05 0.05
C ILE A 31 3.91 6.99 -1.02
N ASN A 32 4.40 5.82 -0.63
CA ASN A 32 4.71 4.74 -1.58
C ASN A 32 3.46 4.27 -2.34
N GLN A 33 2.31 4.17 -1.68
CA GLN A 33 1.05 3.81 -2.34
C GLN A 33 0.61 4.87 -3.35
N ILE A 34 0.80 6.15 -3.05
CA ILE A 34 0.49 7.24 -3.98
C ILE A 34 1.45 7.24 -5.16
N LEU A 35 2.74 7.02 -4.93
CA LEU A 35 3.73 6.91 -6.00
C LEU A 35 3.41 5.72 -6.92
N ASP A 36 3.06 4.56 -6.35
CA ASP A 36 2.63 3.39 -7.12
C ASP A 36 1.36 3.71 -7.93
N PHE A 37 0.39 4.39 -7.30
CA PHE A 37 -0.85 4.82 -7.96
C PHE A 37 -0.56 5.77 -9.13
N ARG A 38 0.29 6.78 -8.94
CA ARG A 38 0.69 7.73 -10.00
C ARG A 38 1.40 7.05 -11.17
N LYS A 39 2.28 6.09 -10.89
CA LYS A 39 2.96 5.31 -11.94
C LYS A 39 1.98 4.53 -12.80
N VAL A 40 1.00 3.88 -12.17
CA VAL A 40 -0.04 3.11 -12.86
C VAL A 40 -0.94 4.03 -13.69
N GLU A 41 -1.44 5.14 -13.13
CA GLU A 41 -2.28 6.10 -13.85
C GLU A 41 -1.55 6.76 -15.01
N GLY A 42 -0.30 7.16 -14.79
CA GLY A 42 0.55 7.75 -15.82
C GLY A 42 1.00 6.76 -16.90
N LYS A 43 0.59 5.48 -16.84
CA LYS A 43 1.07 4.40 -17.71
C LYS A 43 2.61 4.32 -17.74
N GLN A 44 3.25 4.70 -16.65
CA GLN A 44 4.71 4.66 -16.49
C GLN A 44 5.18 3.35 -15.88
N GLU A 45 4.26 2.61 -15.20
CA GLU A 45 4.55 1.28 -14.70
C GLU A 45 4.66 0.32 -15.89
N LYS A 46 5.81 -0.33 -16.01
CA LYS A 46 6.07 -1.34 -17.04
C LYS A 46 6.14 -2.70 -16.39
N LEU A 47 5.55 -3.69 -17.04
CA LEU A 47 5.70 -5.07 -16.61
C LEU A 47 7.13 -5.56 -16.83
N ALA A 48 7.65 -6.31 -15.88
CA ALA A 48 8.91 -7.04 -15.95
C ALA A 48 8.63 -8.54 -15.82
N VAL A 49 7.99 -9.10 -16.85
CA VAL A 49 7.45 -10.47 -16.84
C VAL A 49 8.56 -11.49 -17.01
N ARG A 50 8.58 -12.49 -16.15
CA ARG A 50 9.48 -13.65 -16.22
C ARG A 50 8.78 -14.94 -15.82
N GLU A 51 9.40 -16.04 -16.15
CA GLU A 51 8.88 -17.36 -15.85
C GLU A 51 9.11 -17.73 -14.37
N ILE A 52 8.05 -17.92 -13.60
CA ILE A 52 8.06 -18.16 -12.15
C ILE A 52 7.24 -19.41 -11.82
N ASP A 53 7.77 -20.27 -10.94
CA ASP A 53 6.95 -21.32 -10.32
C ASP A 53 6.09 -20.68 -9.20
N LEU A 54 4.79 -20.67 -9.43
CA LEU A 54 3.83 -19.99 -8.57
C LEU A 54 3.69 -20.66 -7.20
N VAL A 55 3.89 -21.98 -7.09
CA VAL A 55 3.70 -22.68 -5.82
C VAL A 55 4.72 -22.25 -4.75
N PRO A 56 6.04 -22.28 -5.01
CA PRO A 56 7.01 -21.75 -4.06
C PRO A 56 6.88 -20.24 -3.88
N PHE A 57 6.56 -19.47 -4.93
CA PHE A 57 6.38 -18.02 -4.85
C PHE A 57 5.27 -17.63 -3.86
N VAL A 58 4.08 -18.23 -3.97
CA VAL A 58 2.98 -18.00 -3.02
C VAL A 58 3.33 -18.51 -1.63
N GLY A 59 4.07 -19.62 -1.54
CA GLY A 59 4.57 -20.15 -0.26
C GLY A 59 5.52 -19.19 0.47
N GLU A 60 6.38 -18.48 -0.27
CA GLU A 60 7.26 -17.46 0.27
C GLU A 60 6.46 -16.27 0.82
N ILE A 61 5.54 -15.72 0.03
CA ILE A 61 4.67 -14.62 0.49
C ILE A 61 3.83 -15.04 1.70
N LYS A 62 3.34 -16.28 1.71
CA LYS A 62 2.64 -16.84 2.87
C LYS A 62 3.49 -16.73 4.14
N SER A 63 4.78 -17.02 4.06
CA SER A 63 5.68 -17.02 5.23
C SER A 63 5.82 -15.62 5.89
N TYR A 64 5.60 -14.54 5.18
CA TYR A 64 5.67 -13.18 5.72
C TYR A 64 4.64 -12.93 6.84
N PHE A 65 3.52 -13.67 6.82
CA PHE A 65 2.41 -13.50 7.75
C PHE A 65 2.35 -14.56 8.85
N ASP A 66 3.26 -15.54 8.88
CA ASP A 66 3.25 -16.65 9.85
C ASP A 66 3.36 -16.17 11.31
N SER A 67 4.25 -15.20 11.56
CA SER A 67 4.40 -14.62 12.90
C SER A 67 3.13 -13.90 13.36
N MET A 68 2.50 -13.14 12.47
CA MET A 68 1.25 -12.44 12.76
C MET A 68 0.11 -13.42 13.02
N ALA A 69 0.00 -14.49 12.22
CA ALA A 69 -0.99 -15.54 12.42
C ALA A 69 -0.85 -16.19 13.81
N SER A 70 0.39 -16.50 14.21
CA SER A 70 0.68 -17.09 15.53
C SER A 70 0.31 -16.14 16.68
N VAL A 71 0.68 -14.87 16.60
CA VAL A 71 0.39 -13.87 17.65
C VAL A 71 -1.11 -13.65 17.82
N ARG A 72 -1.87 -13.64 16.72
CA ARG A 72 -3.31 -13.42 16.72
C ARG A 72 -4.15 -14.71 16.82
N ALA A 73 -3.50 -15.87 17.02
CA ALA A 73 -4.14 -17.18 17.04
C ALA A 73 -5.06 -17.43 15.81
N ILE A 74 -4.69 -16.92 14.64
CA ILE A 74 -5.42 -17.11 13.39
C ILE A 74 -4.94 -18.40 12.72
N ALA A 75 -5.87 -19.29 12.34
CA ALA A 75 -5.56 -20.49 11.57
C ALA A 75 -5.17 -20.11 10.13
N TYR A 76 -3.86 -20.16 9.81
CA TYR A 76 -3.34 -19.72 8.53
C TYR A 76 -2.77 -20.88 7.72
N THR A 77 -3.35 -21.11 6.55
CA THR A 77 -2.99 -22.26 5.70
C THR A 77 -2.82 -21.89 4.24
N PHE A 78 -1.90 -22.59 3.57
CA PHE A 78 -1.76 -22.58 2.12
C PHE A 78 -2.01 -23.99 1.59
N THR A 79 -2.90 -24.14 0.64
CA THR A 79 -3.22 -25.41 -0.02
C THR A 79 -3.11 -25.23 -1.52
N SER A 80 -2.49 -26.19 -2.19
CA SER A 80 -2.37 -26.22 -3.64
C SER A 80 -2.83 -27.57 -4.17
N SER A 81 -3.70 -27.56 -5.17
CA SER A 81 -4.08 -28.76 -5.91
C SER A 81 -3.00 -29.23 -6.91
N ILE A 82 -2.01 -28.37 -7.16
CA ILE A 82 -0.92 -28.58 -8.11
C ILE A 82 0.42 -28.56 -7.40
N LYS A 83 1.34 -29.41 -7.85
CA LYS A 83 2.69 -29.52 -7.26
C LYS A 83 3.66 -28.48 -7.83
N GLN A 84 3.46 -28.11 -9.09
CA GLN A 84 4.29 -27.16 -9.82
C GLN A 84 3.41 -26.43 -10.83
N CYS A 85 3.52 -25.11 -10.87
CA CYS A 85 2.77 -24.27 -11.78
C CYS A 85 3.62 -23.10 -12.26
N THR A 86 4.12 -23.22 -13.48
CA THR A 86 4.94 -22.17 -14.08
C THR A 86 4.07 -21.15 -14.82
N LEU A 87 4.17 -19.89 -14.42
CA LEU A 87 3.50 -18.76 -15.05
C LEU A 87 4.49 -17.69 -15.46
N TRP A 88 4.12 -16.94 -16.49
CA TRP A 88 4.79 -15.69 -16.85
C TRP A 88 4.14 -14.55 -16.08
N ILE A 89 4.88 -13.97 -15.16
CA ILE A 89 4.40 -12.91 -14.25
C ILE A 89 5.51 -11.91 -13.93
N ASP A 90 5.14 -10.71 -13.57
CA ASP A 90 5.99 -9.78 -12.85
C ASP A 90 5.90 -10.10 -11.34
N PRO A 91 6.93 -10.71 -10.73
CA PRO A 91 6.85 -11.14 -9.35
C PRO A 91 6.75 -9.97 -8.36
N ASP A 92 7.34 -8.81 -8.66
CA ASP A 92 7.35 -7.67 -7.76
C ASP A 92 5.95 -7.04 -7.67
N LEU A 93 5.24 -6.94 -8.79
CA LEU A 93 3.85 -6.48 -8.81
C LEU A 93 2.90 -7.52 -8.22
N LEU A 94 3.12 -8.80 -8.51
CA LEU A 94 2.26 -9.86 -7.97
C LEU A 94 2.46 -10.06 -6.46
N GLU A 95 3.67 -9.86 -5.94
CA GLU A 95 3.93 -9.81 -4.49
C GLU A 95 3.12 -8.68 -3.84
N LYS A 96 3.13 -7.46 -4.40
CA LYS A 96 2.31 -6.34 -3.92
C LYS A 96 0.82 -6.68 -3.90
N VAL A 97 0.32 -7.41 -4.90
CA VAL A 97 -1.07 -7.90 -4.94
C VAL A 97 -1.37 -8.78 -3.73
N PHE A 98 -0.56 -9.84 -3.50
CA PHE A 98 -0.83 -10.78 -2.41
C PHE A 98 -0.60 -10.17 -1.04
N VAL A 99 0.41 -9.32 -0.86
CA VAL A 99 0.63 -8.59 0.40
C VAL A 99 -0.58 -7.71 0.72
N ASN A 100 -1.17 -7.00 -0.26
CA ASN A 100 -2.38 -6.22 -0.04
C ASN A 100 -3.59 -7.10 0.34
N LEU A 101 -3.82 -8.20 -0.38
CA LEU A 101 -4.94 -9.10 -0.11
C LEU A 101 -4.81 -9.77 1.26
N LEU A 102 -3.63 -10.29 1.60
CA LEU A 102 -3.35 -10.92 2.88
C LEU A 102 -3.41 -9.93 4.04
N SER A 103 -2.84 -8.74 3.88
CA SER A 103 -2.94 -7.67 4.89
C SER A 103 -4.40 -7.34 5.21
N ASN A 104 -5.25 -7.25 4.18
CA ASN A 104 -6.69 -7.05 4.38
C ASN A 104 -7.34 -8.25 5.08
N ALA A 105 -7.06 -9.47 4.65
CA ALA A 105 -7.59 -10.69 5.28
C ALA A 105 -7.24 -10.74 6.77
N PHE A 106 -5.96 -10.53 7.12
CA PHE A 106 -5.53 -10.50 8.51
C PHE A 106 -6.14 -9.34 9.30
N LYS A 107 -6.28 -8.17 8.69
CA LYS A 107 -6.84 -6.98 9.33
C LYS A 107 -8.30 -7.18 9.76
N PHE A 108 -9.11 -7.81 8.92
CA PHE A 108 -10.55 -7.97 9.15
C PHE A 108 -10.92 -9.30 9.81
N THR A 109 -9.99 -10.25 9.94
CA THR A 109 -10.21 -11.51 10.65
C THR A 109 -9.99 -11.32 12.14
N PRO A 110 -10.96 -11.67 13.01
CA PRO A 110 -10.79 -11.63 14.46
C PRO A 110 -9.79 -12.68 14.95
N GLU A 111 -9.34 -12.54 16.20
CA GLU A 111 -8.56 -13.58 16.88
C GLU A 111 -9.32 -14.91 16.90
N GLY A 112 -8.62 -16.01 16.65
CA GLY A 112 -9.21 -17.35 16.54
C GLY A 112 -9.91 -17.64 15.22
N GLY A 113 -9.96 -16.67 14.30
CA GLY A 113 -10.48 -16.87 12.93
C GLY A 113 -9.54 -17.65 12.02
N SER A 114 -9.83 -17.67 10.72
CA SER A 114 -8.99 -18.37 9.73
C SER A 114 -8.73 -17.51 8.49
N VAL A 115 -7.51 -17.63 7.96
CA VAL A 115 -7.11 -17.11 6.65
C VAL A 115 -6.52 -18.27 5.86
N ARG A 116 -6.95 -18.42 4.61
CA ARG A 116 -6.50 -19.52 3.76
C ARG A 116 -6.17 -19.03 2.37
N ILE A 117 -5.08 -19.54 1.81
CA ILE A 117 -4.73 -19.38 0.41
C ILE A 117 -4.98 -20.70 -0.29
N GLU A 118 -5.70 -20.69 -1.40
CA GLU A 118 -5.95 -21.86 -2.23
C GLU A 118 -5.46 -21.59 -3.65
N LEU A 119 -4.66 -22.52 -4.18
CA LEU A 119 -4.14 -22.49 -5.54
C LEU A 119 -4.72 -23.66 -6.33
N THR A 120 -5.45 -23.34 -7.39
CA THR A 120 -6.05 -24.31 -8.29
C THR A 120 -5.77 -23.95 -9.74
N GLU A 121 -5.86 -24.91 -10.66
CA GLU A 121 -5.73 -24.66 -12.09
C GLU A 121 -6.88 -25.29 -12.88
N GLU A 122 -7.18 -24.65 -13.97
CA GLU A 122 -8.00 -25.16 -15.06
C GLU A 122 -7.18 -25.09 -16.35
N GLU A 123 -7.66 -25.59 -17.47
CA GLU A 123 -6.92 -25.79 -18.72
C GLU A 123 -5.87 -24.70 -19.05
N ASP A 124 -6.29 -23.43 -19.21
CA ASP A 124 -5.47 -22.29 -19.60
C ASP A 124 -5.33 -21.22 -18.52
N ARG A 125 -5.87 -21.46 -17.31
CA ARG A 125 -5.96 -20.48 -16.22
C ARG A 125 -5.49 -21.07 -14.89
N VAL A 126 -5.04 -20.16 -14.03
CA VAL A 126 -4.71 -20.45 -12.64
C VAL A 126 -5.51 -19.53 -11.75
N PHE A 127 -6.06 -20.09 -10.69
CA PHE A 127 -6.85 -19.36 -9.70
C PHE A 127 -6.13 -19.38 -8.37
N ILE A 128 -5.95 -18.21 -7.80
CA ILE A 128 -5.43 -18.02 -6.45
C ILE A 128 -6.51 -17.36 -5.63
N GLN A 129 -6.98 -18.05 -4.59
CA GLN A 129 -8.01 -17.53 -3.70
C GLN A 129 -7.39 -17.18 -2.35
N VAL A 130 -7.72 -16.00 -1.85
CA VAL A 130 -7.47 -15.59 -0.47
C VAL A 130 -8.81 -15.55 0.23
N ILE A 131 -8.99 -16.43 1.21
CA ILE A 131 -10.25 -16.68 1.91
C ILE A 131 -10.05 -16.33 3.38
N ASP A 132 -10.89 -15.48 3.93
CA ASP A 132 -10.88 -15.11 5.34
C ASP A 132 -12.26 -15.28 5.99
N THR A 133 -12.28 -15.51 7.31
CA THR A 133 -13.47 -15.58 8.14
C THR A 133 -13.68 -14.29 8.94
N GLY A 134 -13.45 -13.16 8.27
CA GLY A 134 -13.59 -11.83 8.87
C GLY A 134 -15.02 -11.32 8.95
N SER A 135 -15.13 -10.00 9.15
CA SER A 135 -16.43 -9.31 9.24
C SER A 135 -17.29 -9.40 7.96
N GLY A 136 -16.69 -9.84 6.85
CA GLY A 136 -17.35 -9.79 5.55
C GLY A 136 -17.56 -8.36 5.04
N ILE A 137 -18.14 -8.24 3.86
CA ILE A 137 -18.40 -6.98 3.16
C ILE A 137 -19.90 -6.86 2.88
N GLN A 138 -20.48 -5.70 3.15
CA GLN A 138 -21.88 -5.44 2.86
C GLN A 138 -22.14 -5.48 1.35
N PRO A 139 -23.25 -6.09 0.85
CA PRO A 139 -23.52 -6.21 -0.57
C PRO A 139 -23.52 -4.89 -1.33
N GLY A 140 -23.95 -3.80 -0.69
CA GLY A 140 -23.94 -2.46 -1.29
C GLY A 140 -22.53 -1.88 -1.55
N ASN A 141 -21.53 -2.40 -0.87
CA ASN A 141 -20.14 -1.93 -0.95
C ASN A 141 -19.29 -2.72 -1.96
N LEU A 142 -19.70 -3.94 -2.29
CA LEU A 142 -18.98 -4.80 -3.24
C LEU A 142 -18.71 -4.16 -4.61
N PRO A 143 -19.64 -3.42 -5.24
CA PRO A 143 -19.39 -2.77 -6.54
C PRO A 143 -18.29 -1.69 -6.47
N HIS A 144 -18.10 -1.07 -5.31
CA HIS A 144 -17.19 0.05 -5.10
C HIS A 144 -15.84 -0.35 -4.51
N LEU A 145 -15.66 -1.63 -4.17
CA LEU A 145 -14.50 -2.11 -3.41
C LEU A 145 -13.15 -1.84 -4.09
N PHE A 146 -13.15 -1.81 -5.42
CA PHE A 146 -11.97 -1.52 -6.25
C PHE A 146 -11.91 -0.07 -6.75
N ASP A 147 -12.87 0.78 -6.35
CA ASP A 147 -12.86 2.20 -6.70
C ASP A 147 -11.74 2.92 -5.95
N ARG A 148 -11.22 3.99 -6.53
CA ARG A 148 -10.15 4.80 -5.95
C ARG A 148 -10.59 5.40 -4.63
N PHE A 149 -9.72 5.35 -3.63
CA PHE A 149 -9.93 5.96 -2.31
C PHE A 149 -11.18 5.46 -1.58
N TYR A 150 -11.79 4.37 -2.05
CA TYR A 150 -12.94 3.77 -1.41
C TYR A 150 -12.52 2.99 -0.16
N THR A 151 -13.16 3.28 0.96
CA THR A 151 -13.02 2.55 2.22
C THR A 151 -14.31 2.66 3.03
N GLU A 152 -14.76 1.55 3.60
CA GLU A 152 -15.93 1.54 4.50
C GLU A 152 -15.65 2.30 5.79
N ASP A 153 -14.46 2.15 6.33
CA ASP A 153 -14.00 2.84 7.54
C ASP A 153 -12.73 3.63 7.23
N ARG A 154 -12.87 4.95 7.29
CA ARG A 154 -11.80 5.93 7.04
C ARG A 154 -10.61 5.79 7.98
N SER A 155 -10.80 5.18 9.17
CA SER A 155 -9.72 4.92 10.13
C SER A 155 -8.84 3.73 9.73
N MET A 156 -9.33 2.86 8.85
CA MET A 156 -8.77 1.53 8.62
C MET A 156 -7.97 1.38 7.31
N GLY A 157 -7.93 2.36 6.41
CA GLY A 157 -7.13 2.21 5.19
C GLY A 157 -7.19 3.39 4.23
N THR A 158 -6.26 3.41 3.28
CA THR A 158 -6.09 4.47 2.27
C THR A 158 -7.11 4.39 1.12
N GLY A 159 -7.73 3.22 0.92
CA GLY A 159 -8.60 2.97 -0.23
C GLY A 159 -7.84 2.83 -1.57
N ILE A 160 -6.50 2.84 -1.57
CA ILE A 160 -5.67 2.70 -2.77
C ILE A 160 -5.30 1.23 -3.01
N GLY A 161 -5.11 0.44 -1.95
CA GLY A 161 -4.53 -0.91 -2.05
C GLY A 161 -5.30 -1.85 -2.97
N LEU A 162 -6.64 -1.94 -2.84
CA LEU A 162 -7.46 -2.80 -3.69
C LEU A 162 -7.59 -2.26 -5.12
N HIS A 163 -7.56 -0.96 -5.32
CA HIS A 163 -7.48 -0.37 -6.65
C HIS A 163 -6.19 -0.80 -7.36
N LEU A 164 -5.02 -0.67 -6.70
CA LEU A 164 -3.75 -1.13 -7.24
C LEU A 164 -3.73 -2.63 -7.52
N VAL A 165 -4.33 -3.45 -6.64
CA VAL A 165 -4.47 -4.89 -6.87
C VAL A 165 -5.20 -5.16 -8.20
N LYS A 166 -6.32 -4.47 -8.45
CA LYS A 166 -7.08 -4.61 -9.70
C LYS A 166 -6.25 -4.21 -10.92
N GLU A 167 -5.56 -3.08 -10.85
CA GLU A 167 -4.74 -2.58 -11.95
C GLU A 167 -3.55 -3.52 -12.24
N TYR A 168 -2.82 -3.98 -11.21
CA TYR A 168 -1.71 -4.92 -11.41
C TYR A 168 -2.16 -6.25 -12.01
N ILE A 169 -3.29 -6.80 -11.55
CA ILE A 169 -3.87 -8.01 -12.15
C ILE A 169 -4.30 -7.77 -13.59
N HIS A 170 -4.88 -6.60 -13.89
CA HIS A 170 -5.26 -6.22 -15.25
C HIS A 170 -4.04 -6.08 -16.19
N MET A 171 -2.94 -5.50 -15.72
CA MET A 171 -1.68 -5.44 -16.45
C MET A 171 -1.15 -6.85 -16.82
N HIS A 172 -1.36 -7.85 -15.94
CA HIS A 172 -1.05 -9.26 -16.23
C HIS A 172 -2.06 -9.95 -17.16
N GLY A 173 -3.03 -9.22 -17.72
CA GLY A 173 -4.12 -9.82 -18.53
C GLY A 173 -5.03 -10.74 -17.74
N GLY A 174 -5.02 -10.62 -16.40
CA GLY A 174 -5.82 -11.39 -15.46
C GLY A 174 -7.10 -10.69 -15.02
N GLU A 175 -7.79 -11.31 -14.07
CA GLU A 175 -9.05 -10.85 -13.49
C GLU A 175 -9.03 -11.04 -11.97
N ILE A 176 -9.63 -10.10 -11.23
CA ILE A 176 -9.88 -10.27 -9.80
C ILE A 176 -11.39 -10.20 -9.53
N ARG A 177 -11.88 -11.09 -8.67
CA ARG A 177 -13.26 -11.14 -8.21
C ARG A 177 -13.31 -11.20 -6.70
N VAL A 178 -14.43 -10.79 -6.13
CA VAL A 178 -14.70 -10.86 -4.69
C VAL A 178 -16.08 -11.42 -4.45
N GLU A 179 -16.17 -12.35 -3.52
CA GLU A 179 -17.40 -12.88 -2.98
C GLU A 179 -17.35 -12.71 -1.46
N SER A 180 -18.43 -12.21 -0.86
CA SER A 180 -18.44 -12.00 0.58
C SER A 180 -19.82 -12.17 1.16
N GLU A 181 -19.87 -12.79 2.34
CA GLU A 181 -21.05 -12.97 3.17
C GLU A 181 -20.80 -12.23 4.50
N PRO A 182 -21.56 -11.16 4.81
CA PRO A 182 -21.36 -10.39 6.04
C PRO A 182 -21.37 -11.26 7.29
N GLY A 183 -20.33 -11.10 8.13
CA GLY A 183 -20.16 -11.86 9.36
C GLY A 183 -19.73 -13.33 9.19
N GLN A 184 -19.44 -13.77 7.98
CA GLN A 184 -19.05 -15.16 7.72
C GLN A 184 -17.69 -15.29 7.03
N ARG A 185 -17.55 -14.75 5.82
CA ARG A 185 -16.32 -14.88 5.05
C ARG A 185 -16.21 -13.84 3.94
N THR A 186 -14.96 -13.61 3.51
CA THR A 186 -14.62 -12.95 2.25
C THR A 186 -13.68 -13.84 1.45
N THR A 187 -13.89 -13.90 0.14
CA THR A 187 -13.05 -14.63 -0.81
C THR A 187 -12.66 -13.71 -1.94
N PHE A 188 -11.38 -13.40 -2.05
CA PHE A 188 -10.80 -12.77 -3.23
C PHE A 188 -10.25 -13.85 -4.15
N THR A 189 -10.65 -13.83 -5.42
CA THR A 189 -10.19 -14.76 -6.44
C THR A 189 -9.41 -14.02 -7.51
N VAL A 190 -8.12 -14.27 -7.61
CA VAL A 190 -7.24 -13.83 -8.69
C VAL A 190 -7.18 -14.91 -9.75
N CYS A 191 -7.48 -14.55 -11.01
CA CYS A 191 -7.42 -15.43 -12.16
C CYS A 191 -6.33 -14.94 -13.11
N LEU A 192 -5.32 -15.77 -13.38
CA LEU A 192 -4.22 -15.49 -14.31
C LEU A 192 -4.22 -16.48 -15.48
N ARG A 193 -3.78 -16.03 -16.65
CA ARG A 193 -3.63 -16.89 -17.83
C ARG A 193 -2.29 -17.59 -17.84
N LYS A 194 -2.28 -18.85 -18.29
CA LYS A 194 -1.05 -19.58 -18.58
C LYS A 194 -0.38 -19.09 -19.87
N GLY A 195 0.93 -19.27 -19.96
CA GLY A 195 1.72 -18.89 -21.14
C GLY A 195 2.01 -17.39 -21.20
N LYS A 196 2.64 -16.96 -22.29
CA LYS A 196 3.12 -15.59 -22.49
C LYS A 196 2.51 -14.85 -23.69
N ALA A 197 1.59 -15.51 -24.43
CA ALA A 197 1.05 -14.99 -25.68
C ALA A 197 0.21 -13.70 -25.53
N HIS A 198 -0.14 -13.33 -24.30
CA HIS A 198 -0.92 -12.14 -23.99
C HIS A 198 -0.08 -10.96 -23.52
N PHE A 199 1.25 -11.11 -23.43
CA PHE A 199 2.20 -10.05 -23.15
C PHE A 199 2.85 -9.55 -24.42
N GLU A 200 3.28 -8.28 -24.42
CA GLU A 200 4.11 -7.71 -25.48
C GLU A 200 5.58 -8.11 -25.28
N ASP A 201 6.36 -8.14 -26.37
CA ASP A 201 7.79 -8.48 -26.29
C ASP A 201 8.56 -7.51 -25.38
N SER A 202 8.10 -6.27 -25.23
CA SER A 202 8.65 -5.26 -24.32
C SER A 202 8.47 -5.56 -22.85
N ASP A 203 7.51 -6.43 -22.50
CA ASP A 203 7.20 -6.81 -21.12
C ASP A 203 8.01 -8.01 -20.67
N LEU A 204 8.62 -8.74 -21.61
CA LEU A 204 9.37 -9.96 -21.33
C LEU A 204 10.82 -9.62 -20.96
N MET A 205 11.23 -9.97 -19.75
CA MET A 205 12.64 -9.89 -19.35
C MET A 205 13.41 -11.16 -19.71
N GLU A 206 14.55 -11.00 -20.35
CA GLU A 206 15.53 -12.09 -20.45
C GLU A 206 16.04 -12.45 -19.05
N THR A 207 16.06 -13.75 -18.79
CA THR A 207 16.34 -14.36 -17.49
C THR A 207 17.73 -13.97 -16.97
N SER A 208 17.85 -12.89 -16.23
CA SER A 208 18.95 -12.70 -15.28
C SER A 208 18.66 -11.54 -14.35
N VAL A 209 18.69 -11.82 -13.04
CA VAL A 209 19.01 -10.99 -11.88
C VAL A 209 18.03 -11.19 -10.72
N SER A 210 18.62 -11.69 -9.69
CA SER A 210 18.37 -11.77 -8.24
C SER A 210 17.25 -10.92 -7.63
N HIS A 211 16.43 -11.59 -6.83
CA HIS A 211 15.61 -11.00 -5.78
C HIS A 211 16.40 -10.00 -4.93
N GLN A 212 16.07 -8.73 -5.02
CA GLN A 212 16.24 -7.85 -3.88
C GLN A 212 15.00 -8.04 -3.01
N ALA A 213 15.21 -8.67 -1.86
CA ALA A 213 14.19 -8.81 -0.84
C ALA A 213 13.65 -7.42 -0.48
N TYR A 214 12.39 -7.19 -0.82
CA TYR A 214 11.62 -6.11 -0.23
C TYR A 214 11.48 -6.50 1.25
N GLU A 215 12.20 -5.80 2.14
CA GLU A 215 11.92 -5.91 3.56
C GLU A 215 10.48 -5.46 3.76
N ALA A 216 9.59 -6.44 3.86
CA ALA A 216 8.24 -6.21 4.33
C ALA A 216 8.39 -5.54 5.70
N SER A 217 8.13 -4.25 5.77
CA SER A 217 8.08 -3.51 7.02
C SER A 217 7.08 -4.24 7.90
N ARG A 218 7.59 -4.88 8.96
CA ARG A 218 6.85 -5.69 9.92
C ARG A 218 5.59 -4.95 10.31
N LEU A 219 4.46 -5.49 9.88
CA LEU A 219 3.14 -4.99 10.21
C LEU A 219 2.85 -5.34 11.67
N ASP A 220 3.25 -4.47 12.57
CA ASP A 220 2.82 -4.52 13.97
C ASP A 220 1.65 -3.56 14.14
N ASP A 221 0.48 -3.95 13.64
CA ASP A 221 -0.75 -3.16 13.66
C ASP A 221 -1.64 -3.41 14.90
N SER A 222 -1.21 -4.27 15.83
CA SER A 222 -2.08 -4.73 16.92
C SER A 222 -2.33 -3.72 18.05
N GLU A 223 -1.61 -2.60 18.10
CA GLU A 223 -1.82 -1.56 19.13
C GLU A 223 -2.43 -0.25 18.62
N THR A 224 -2.83 -0.16 17.36
CA THR A 224 -3.20 1.10 16.69
C THR A 224 -4.52 1.71 17.15
N HIS A 225 -5.42 0.94 17.73
CA HIS A 225 -6.79 1.42 18.03
C HIS A 225 -6.97 2.21 19.34
N LYS A 226 -5.97 2.32 20.20
CA LYS A 226 -6.13 3.01 21.50
C LYS A 226 -5.44 4.38 21.66
N MET A 227 -4.66 4.85 20.66
CA MET A 227 -3.88 6.08 20.81
C MET A 227 -4.17 7.19 19.78
N LEU A 228 -5.33 7.17 19.13
CA LEU A 228 -5.65 8.04 17.97
C LEU A 228 -6.18 9.44 18.32
N SER A 229 -5.84 10.04 19.45
CA SER A 229 -6.34 11.38 19.80
C SER A 229 -5.28 12.45 20.11
N LYS A 230 -4.03 12.28 19.66
CA LYS A 230 -3.05 13.37 19.78
C LYS A 230 -2.94 14.13 18.46
N THR A 231 -3.39 15.38 18.47
CA THR A 231 -3.11 16.36 17.42
C THR A 231 -1.75 17.00 17.71
N TYR A 232 -0.87 17.03 16.71
CA TYR A 232 0.45 17.66 16.83
C TYR A 232 0.39 19.13 16.45
N PRO A 233 1.22 20.00 17.03
CA PRO A 233 1.20 21.45 16.77
C PRO A 233 1.79 21.85 15.41
N TYR A 234 2.18 20.88 14.59
CA TYR A 234 2.81 21.13 13.29
C TYR A 234 1.78 21.37 12.20
N THR A 235 2.08 22.33 11.30
CA THR A 235 1.29 22.61 10.11
C THR A 235 1.94 22.00 8.89
N ILE A 236 1.20 21.20 8.13
CA ILE A 236 1.65 20.56 6.89
C ILE A 236 0.92 21.24 5.71
N LEU A 237 1.68 21.73 4.73
CA LEU A 237 1.16 22.18 3.45
C LEU A 237 1.20 21.04 2.45
N ILE A 238 0.05 20.72 1.88
CA ILE A 238 -0.13 19.69 0.85
C ILE A 238 -0.34 20.41 -0.47
N THR A 239 0.55 20.20 -1.44
CA THR A 239 0.48 20.83 -2.76
C THR A 239 0.32 19.75 -3.82
N GLU A 240 -0.84 19.67 -4.44
CA GLU A 240 -1.23 18.59 -5.36
C GLU A 240 -2.29 19.13 -6.32
N ASP A 241 -2.13 18.92 -7.62
CA ASP A 241 -3.05 19.43 -8.63
C ASP A 241 -4.31 18.55 -8.79
N ASP A 242 -4.20 17.27 -8.52
CA ASP A 242 -5.32 16.35 -8.51
C ASP A 242 -6.16 16.53 -7.25
N ASP A 243 -7.41 16.94 -7.41
CA ASP A 243 -8.35 17.19 -6.31
C ASP A 243 -8.61 15.95 -5.45
N GLU A 244 -8.68 14.76 -6.06
CA GLU A 244 -8.95 13.52 -5.35
C GLU A 244 -7.76 13.13 -4.47
N VAL A 245 -6.53 13.24 -4.99
CA VAL A 245 -5.29 12.96 -4.25
C VAL A 245 -5.09 14.01 -3.15
N ARG A 246 -5.32 15.30 -3.46
CA ARG A 246 -5.22 16.38 -2.48
C ARG A 246 -6.18 16.19 -1.31
N CYS A 247 -7.45 15.91 -1.58
CA CYS A 247 -8.46 15.61 -0.56
C CYS A 247 -8.13 14.35 0.23
N PHE A 248 -7.56 13.33 -0.43
CA PHE A 248 -7.12 12.11 0.24
C PHE A 248 -5.99 12.41 1.23
N LEU A 249 -4.93 13.11 0.81
CA LEU A 249 -3.80 13.48 1.68
C LEU A 249 -4.25 14.34 2.86
N GLU A 250 -5.10 15.34 2.62
CA GLU A 250 -5.66 16.17 3.66
C GLU A 250 -6.44 15.33 4.68
N ARG A 251 -7.27 14.42 4.22
CA ARG A 251 -8.06 13.53 5.06
C ARG A 251 -7.19 12.63 5.94
N GLU A 252 -6.09 12.09 5.40
CA GLU A 252 -5.19 11.19 6.14
C GLU A 252 -4.33 11.95 7.16
N LEU A 253 -3.99 13.20 6.89
CA LEU A 253 -3.09 13.99 7.73
C LEU A 253 -3.82 14.86 8.76
N SER A 254 -5.02 15.37 8.45
CA SER A 254 -5.78 16.29 9.31
C SER A 254 -6.15 15.75 10.70
N PRO A 255 -6.33 14.43 10.93
CA PRO A 255 -6.55 13.91 12.28
C PRO A 255 -5.36 14.10 13.21
N HIS A 256 -4.16 14.30 12.67
CA HIS A 256 -2.91 14.32 13.42
C HIS A 256 -2.19 15.67 13.36
N PHE A 257 -2.34 16.41 12.27
CA PHE A 257 -1.63 17.66 12.01
C PHE A 257 -2.62 18.76 11.60
N LYS A 258 -2.21 20.00 11.73
CA LYS A 258 -2.89 21.08 11.02
C LYS A 258 -2.52 20.98 9.56
N THR A 259 -3.50 20.97 8.66
CA THR A 259 -3.26 20.87 7.22
C THR A 259 -3.65 22.15 6.51
N ARG A 260 -2.88 22.49 5.47
CA ARG A 260 -3.19 23.47 4.44
C ARG A 260 -3.06 22.80 3.10
N THR A 261 -3.84 23.23 2.14
CA THR A 261 -3.83 22.65 0.80
C THR A 261 -3.65 23.70 -0.26
N ALA A 262 -2.94 23.37 -1.34
CA ALA A 262 -2.76 24.21 -2.52
C ALA A 262 -2.87 23.33 -3.78
N ALA A 263 -3.46 23.88 -4.86
CA ALA A 263 -3.65 23.14 -6.12
C ALA A 263 -2.45 23.25 -7.07
N ASN A 264 -1.49 24.11 -6.79
CA ASN A 264 -0.28 24.33 -7.58
C ASN A 264 0.79 25.04 -6.74
N GLY A 265 2.01 25.09 -7.24
CA GLY A 265 3.13 25.71 -6.51
C GLY A 265 2.97 27.21 -6.27
N LYS A 266 2.20 27.94 -7.10
CA LYS A 266 1.97 29.37 -6.94
C LYS A 266 1.03 29.66 -5.78
N ASP A 267 -0.02 28.86 -5.61
CA ASP A 267 -0.92 28.97 -4.47
C ASP A 267 -0.20 28.50 -3.18
N ALA A 268 0.68 27.50 -3.28
CA ALA A 268 1.52 27.06 -2.17
C ALA A 268 2.45 28.16 -1.67
N LEU A 269 3.07 28.94 -2.55
CA LEU A 269 3.91 30.09 -2.15
C LEU A 269 3.13 31.13 -1.35
N ARG A 270 1.90 31.45 -1.73
CA ARG A 270 1.08 32.38 -0.95
C ARG A 270 0.82 31.87 0.46
N VAL A 271 0.56 30.57 0.62
CA VAL A 271 0.36 29.97 1.94
C VAL A 271 1.64 30.04 2.77
N LEU A 272 2.80 29.81 2.14
CA LEU A 272 4.12 29.91 2.81
C LEU A 272 4.46 31.35 3.23
N GLU A 273 3.98 32.37 2.50
CA GLU A 273 4.15 33.78 2.85
C GLU A 273 3.22 34.24 4.00
N GLU A 274 2.06 33.59 4.13
CA GLU A 274 1.01 33.99 5.09
C GLU A 274 1.04 33.22 6.40
N GLU A 275 1.52 31.97 6.39
CA GLU A 275 1.45 31.06 7.54
C GLU A 275 2.79 30.34 7.76
N GLU A 276 3.10 30.07 9.03
CA GLU A 276 4.24 29.24 9.40
C GLU A 276 3.96 27.75 9.11
N ILE A 277 4.66 27.20 8.13
CA ILE A 277 4.53 25.82 7.68
C ILE A 277 5.72 25.00 8.18
N SER A 278 5.44 23.88 8.84
CA SER A 278 6.47 22.97 9.38
C SER A 278 6.97 21.96 8.37
N LEU A 279 6.14 21.61 7.38
CA LEU A 279 6.48 20.62 6.34
C LEU A 279 5.65 20.89 5.09
N VAL A 280 6.28 20.79 3.91
CA VAL A 280 5.62 20.83 2.61
C VAL A 280 5.65 19.43 2.00
N VAL A 281 4.50 18.92 1.59
CA VAL A 281 4.33 17.71 0.78
C VAL A 281 3.82 18.14 -0.59
N SER A 282 4.65 18.04 -1.63
CA SER A 282 4.33 18.57 -2.95
C SER A 282 4.48 17.52 -4.03
N ASP A 283 3.52 17.46 -4.97
CA ASP A 283 3.78 16.80 -6.26
C ASP A 283 4.84 17.60 -7.04
N VAL A 284 5.59 16.88 -7.86
CA VAL A 284 6.63 17.45 -8.73
C VAL A 284 6.03 18.04 -9.99
N MET A 285 5.00 17.42 -10.57
CA MET A 285 4.46 17.74 -11.89
C MET A 285 3.11 18.44 -11.79
N MET A 286 3.12 19.73 -11.46
CA MET A 286 1.90 20.55 -11.34
C MET A 286 1.85 21.65 -12.39
N PRO A 287 0.63 22.10 -12.79
CA PRO A 287 0.46 23.25 -13.66
C PRO A 287 0.93 24.56 -12.98
N GLU A 288 1.18 25.59 -13.76
CA GLU A 288 1.64 26.93 -13.39
C GLU A 288 3.04 26.97 -12.73
N MET A 289 3.25 26.22 -11.64
CA MET A 289 4.53 26.11 -10.94
C MET A 289 4.68 24.69 -10.43
N ASN A 290 5.72 24.00 -10.87
CA ASN A 290 6.03 22.64 -10.43
C ASN A 290 6.70 22.60 -9.04
N GLY A 291 6.73 21.41 -8.40
CA GLY A 291 7.27 21.23 -7.06
C GLY A 291 8.76 21.58 -6.94
N PHE A 292 9.56 21.38 -7.99
CA PHE A 292 10.96 21.82 -7.98
C PHE A 292 11.09 23.34 -7.96
N CYS A 293 10.26 24.06 -8.74
CA CYS A 293 10.26 25.51 -8.72
C CYS A 293 9.81 26.05 -7.35
N LEU A 294 8.84 25.39 -6.71
CA LEU A 294 8.39 25.73 -5.37
C LEU A 294 9.54 25.57 -4.36
N LEU A 295 10.27 24.47 -4.39
CA LEU A 295 11.41 24.20 -3.52
C LEU A 295 12.50 25.26 -3.69
N TYR A 296 12.90 25.54 -4.92
CA TYR A 296 13.95 26.54 -5.19
C TYR A 296 13.54 27.96 -4.81
N THR A 297 12.26 28.30 -4.88
CA THR A 297 11.79 29.65 -4.53
C THR A 297 11.66 29.82 -3.02
N SER A 298 11.34 28.76 -2.29
CA SER A 298 11.32 28.77 -0.82
C SER A 298 12.74 28.77 -0.23
N ASP A 299 13.70 28.03 -0.81
CA ASP A 299 15.12 28.05 -0.39
C ASP A 299 15.79 29.41 -0.66
N ALA A 300 15.40 30.12 -1.72
CA ALA A 300 15.91 31.47 -1.97
C ALA A 300 15.40 32.53 -0.97
N ALA A 301 14.34 32.21 -0.22
CA ALA A 301 13.83 33.03 0.88
C ALA A 301 14.49 32.68 2.23
N ASP A 302 15.04 31.46 2.37
CA ASP A 302 15.68 30.92 3.57
C ASP A 302 17.22 30.76 3.40
N ASP A 303 17.92 31.82 3.03
CA ASP A 303 19.39 31.88 3.06
C ASP A 303 19.98 31.74 4.49
N LEU A 304 19.30 31.02 5.39
CA LEU A 304 19.64 30.89 6.82
C LEU A 304 19.59 29.48 7.40
N ILE A 305 19.45 28.40 6.62
CA ILE A 305 19.64 27.05 7.18
C ILE A 305 20.58 26.26 6.28
N GLY A 306 21.85 26.24 6.71
CA GLY A 306 22.90 25.43 6.11
C GLY A 306 22.53 23.94 6.20
N VAL A 307 22.64 23.25 5.08
CA VAL A 307 22.71 21.79 5.02
C VAL A 307 24.19 21.43 5.06
N ASP A 308 24.64 20.91 6.20
CA ASP A 308 25.86 20.13 6.33
C ASP A 308 25.57 18.64 6.20
#